data_67221e5c8f52912686ae790d1021f228
#
_entry.id   67221e5c8f52912686ae790d1021f228
#
_cell.length_a   1.000
_cell.length_b   1.000
_cell.length_c   1.000
_cell.angle_alpha   90.00
_cell.angle_beta   90.00
_cell.angle_gamma   90.00
#
_symmetry.space_group_name_H-M   'P 1'
#
loop_
_entity.id
_entity.type
_entity.pdbx_description
1 polymer ?
#
loop_
_entity_poly.entity_id
_entity_poly.type
_entity_poly.pdbx_seq_one_letter_code
_entity_poly.pdbx_strand_id
1 'polypeptide(L)'
;IVKSTLNNLDQEIVIFSGYGGAIINDSLFSTGKQFLHIHPGKLPEFPGSTTIYYSLLAENKIWASAILMTKEIDGGPVVGVRCFDPPKDRKQIDMIYDPYIRASLLCDVMADYAEDGKFEKEIQSQNIEDHYFIIHPVLKHAAILSQGIQK
;
A
#
# COMPACT_ATOMS: atom_id res chain seq x y z
N ILE A 1 -0.62 -24.37 9.69
CA ILE A 1 -1.60 -24.51 8.58
C ILE A 1 -1.20 -23.58 7.43
N VAL A 2 -1.17 -22.24 7.59
CA VAL A 2 -0.90 -21.31 6.47
C VAL A 2 0.43 -21.62 5.76
N LYS A 3 1.53 -21.77 6.50
CA LYS A 3 2.85 -22.09 5.93
C LYS A 3 2.84 -23.39 5.11
N SER A 4 2.20 -24.43 5.64
CA SER A 4 2.07 -25.71 4.96
C SER A 4 1.26 -25.57 3.66
N THR A 5 0.19 -24.79 3.68
CA THR A 5 -0.59 -24.51 2.47
C THR A 5 0.25 -23.77 1.42
N LEU A 6 0.96 -22.70 1.82
CA LEU A 6 1.80 -21.92 0.91
C LEU A 6 2.90 -22.77 0.26
N ASN A 7 3.52 -23.68 1.02
CA ASN A 7 4.57 -24.57 0.47
C ASN A 7 4.05 -25.54 -0.60
N ASN A 8 2.75 -25.85 -0.58
CA ASN A 8 2.12 -26.75 -1.54
C ASN A 8 1.53 -26.04 -2.77
N LEU A 9 1.61 -24.70 -2.84
CA LEU A 9 1.16 -23.93 -3.99
C LEU A 9 2.29 -23.78 -5.00
N ASP A 10 1.96 -23.91 -6.28
CA ASP A 10 2.91 -23.67 -7.38
C ASP A 10 3.11 -22.15 -7.63
N GLN A 11 2.13 -21.33 -7.26
CA GLN A 11 2.20 -19.88 -7.45
C GLN A 11 3.32 -19.25 -6.63
N GLU A 12 4.12 -18.40 -7.27
CA GLU A 12 5.22 -17.67 -6.63
C GLU A 12 4.72 -16.42 -5.91
N ILE A 13 3.68 -15.79 -6.43
CA ILE A 13 3.13 -14.53 -5.91
C ILE A 13 1.92 -14.81 -5.02
N VAL A 14 1.92 -14.21 -3.85
CA VAL A 14 0.81 -14.24 -2.89
C VAL A 14 0.35 -12.80 -2.65
N ILE A 15 -0.89 -12.49 -2.99
CA ILE A 15 -1.47 -11.19 -2.70
C ILE A 15 -1.83 -11.15 -1.21
N PHE A 16 -1.23 -10.21 -0.48
CA PHE A 16 -1.54 -9.97 0.92
C PHE A 16 -2.50 -8.79 1.06
N SER A 17 -3.73 -9.09 1.48
CA SER A 17 -4.78 -8.10 1.76
C SER A 17 -5.34 -8.36 3.15
N GLY A 18 -4.55 -8.00 4.18
CA GLY A 18 -4.94 -8.09 5.58
C GLY A 18 -5.66 -6.82 6.06
N TYR A 19 -6.29 -6.91 7.23
CA TYR A 19 -6.78 -5.72 7.91
C TYR A 19 -5.62 -4.88 8.46
N GLY A 20 -5.84 -3.59 8.69
CA GLY A 20 -4.79 -2.67 9.16
C GLY A 20 -4.10 -3.16 10.43
N GLY A 21 -2.76 -3.13 10.43
CA GLY A 21 -1.92 -3.63 11.51
C GLY A 21 -1.64 -5.13 11.49
N ALA A 22 -2.16 -5.88 10.51
CA ALA A 22 -1.80 -7.28 10.33
C ALA A 22 -0.36 -7.39 9.81
N ILE A 23 0.50 -8.05 10.58
CA ILE A 23 1.90 -8.28 10.24
C ILE A 23 2.07 -9.74 9.80
N ILE A 24 2.77 -9.96 8.70
CA ILE A 24 3.13 -11.31 8.26
C ILE A 24 4.18 -11.88 9.21
N ASN A 25 3.93 -13.11 9.68
CA ASN A 25 4.90 -13.83 10.49
C ASN A 25 6.17 -14.16 9.67
N ASP A 26 7.34 -13.91 10.25
CA ASP A 26 8.65 -14.15 9.64
C ASP A 26 8.81 -15.54 9.01
N SER A 27 8.15 -16.54 9.60
CA SER A 27 8.19 -17.92 9.08
C SER A 27 7.55 -18.07 7.71
N LEU A 28 6.69 -17.13 7.28
CA LEU A 28 6.06 -17.17 5.97
C LEU A 28 7.01 -16.67 4.87
N PHE A 29 7.90 -15.74 5.18
CA PHE A 29 8.94 -15.30 4.23
C PHE A 29 9.92 -16.44 3.87
N SER A 30 10.09 -17.45 4.75
CA SER A 30 10.93 -18.62 4.46
C SER A 30 10.29 -19.64 3.51
N THR A 31 9.08 -19.40 3.02
CA THR A 31 8.41 -20.25 2.00
C THR A 31 8.93 -20.02 0.59
N GLY A 32 9.75 -18.99 0.37
CA GLY A 32 10.20 -18.57 -0.97
C GLY A 32 9.14 -17.83 -1.79
N LYS A 33 7.92 -17.64 -1.23
CA LYS A 33 6.86 -16.86 -1.88
C LYS A 33 7.13 -15.37 -1.77
N GLN A 34 6.76 -14.60 -2.80
CA GLN A 34 6.77 -13.15 -2.79
C GLN A 34 5.38 -12.65 -2.40
N PHE A 35 5.30 -11.83 -1.35
CA PHE A 35 4.02 -11.28 -0.87
C PHE A 35 3.83 -9.89 -1.45
N LEU A 36 2.88 -9.74 -2.37
CA LEU A 36 2.50 -8.46 -2.95
C LEU A 36 1.46 -7.78 -2.07
N HIS A 37 1.72 -6.55 -1.66
CA HIS A 37 0.81 -5.71 -0.87
C HIS A 37 0.61 -4.36 -1.55
N ILE A 38 -0.61 -3.83 -1.46
CA ILE A 38 -0.90 -2.48 -1.91
C ILE A 38 -1.04 -1.57 -0.69
N HIS A 39 -0.06 -0.71 -0.54
CA HIS A 39 -0.01 0.31 0.50
C HIS A 39 -0.73 1.59 0.05
N PRO A 40 -1.62 2.21 0.88
CA PRO A 40 -2.37 3.42 0.48
C PRO A 40 -1.58 4.69 0.77
N GLY A 41 -0.40 4.80 0.22
CA GLY A 41 0.51 5.94 0.35
C GLY A 41 1.58 5.88 -0.72
N LYS A 42 2.24 7.00 -0.96
CA LYS A 42 3.43 7.07 -1.80
C LYS A 42 4.64 6.65 -0.99
N LEU A 43 5.29 5.57 -1.36
CA LEU A 43 6.53 5.12 -0.74
C LEU A 43 7.74 5.66 -1.51
N PRO A 44 8.82 6.03 -0.82
CA PRO A 44 9.04 5.93 0.64
C PRO A 44 8.51 7.10 1.46
N GLU A 45 7.83 8.11 0.91
CA GLU A 45 7.50 9.36 1.60
C GLU A 45 6.39 9.23 2.66
N PHE A 46 5.47 8.29 2.47
CA PHE A 46 4.33 8.07 3.38
C PHE A 46 4.23 6.60 3.82
N PRO A 47 5.20 6.07 4.61
CA PRO A 47 5.12 4.72 5.17
C PRO A 47 4.24 4.69 6.41
N GLY A 48 3.65 3.52 6.74
CA GLY A 48 2.91 3.31 7.98
C GLY A 48 1.39 3.31 7.80
N SER A 49 0.68 3.87 8.78
CA SER A 49 -0.76 3.70 8.88
C SER A 49 -1.56 4.94 8.47
N THR A 50 -2.73 4.72 7.86
CA THR A 50 -3.68 5.78 7.45
C THR A 50 -3.07 6.89 6.58
N THR A 51 -2.05 6.54 5.81
CA THR A 51 -1.20 7.46 5.05
C THR A 51 -1.94 8.20 3.93
N ILE A 52 -3.07 7.67 3.49
CA ILE A 52 -4.00 8.35 2.56
C ILE A 52 -4.44 9.73 3.08
N TYR A 53 -4.63 9.88 4.41
CA TYR A 53 -5.03 11.16 4.99
C TYR A 53 -3.84 12.12 5.14
N TYR A 54 -2.65 11.59 5.40
CA TYR A 54 -1.44 12.40 5.51
C TYR A 54 -1.05 13.00 4.16
N SER A 55 -1.06 12.19 3.09
CA SER A 55 -0.80 12.68 1.73
C SER A 55 -1.89 13.67 1.26
N LEU A 56 -3.15 13.44 1.65
CA LEU A 56 -4.24 14.36 1.37
C LEU A 56 -4.05 15.72 2.05
N LEU A 57 -3.58 15.74 3.31
CA LEU A 57 -3.28 16.99 4.03
C LEU A 57 -2.04 17.70 3.46
N ALA A 58 -0.99 16.95 3.14
CA ALA A 58 0.28 17.50 2.70
C ALA A 58 0.23 18.00 1.24
N GLU A 59 -0.38 17.24 0.34
CA GLU A 59 -0.26 17.42 -1.10
C GLU A 59 -1.61 17.60 -1.81
N ASN A 60 -2.73 17.40 -1.11
CA ASN A 60 -4.06 17.28 -1.70
C ASN A 60 -4.12 16.22 -2.83
N LYS A 61 -3.38 15.13 -2.64
CA LYS A 61 -3.31 13.98 -3.53
C LYS A 61 -3.46 12.70 -2.74
N ILE A 62 -3.84 11.64 -3.41
CA ILE A 62 -3.96 10.31 -2.85
C ILE A 62 -3.08 9.38 -3.68
N TRP A 63 -2.34 8.50 -2.99
CA TRP A 63 -1.39 7.61 -3.62
C TRP A 63 -1.63 6.17 -3.20
N ALA A 64 -1.24 5.25 -4.06
CA ALA A 64 -1.05 3.86 -3.69
C ALA A 64 0.28 3.37 -4.23
N SER A 65 0.96 2.51 -3.47
CA SER A 65 2.20 1.84 -3.84
C SER A 65 2.04 0.33 -3.72
N ALA A 66 2.41 -0.38 -4.77
CA ALA A 66 2.50 -1.83 -4.75
C ALA A 66 3.92 -2.24 -4.32
N ILE A 67 4.05 -3.05 -3.28
CA ILE A 67 5.34 -3.49 -2.74
C ILE A 67 5.42 -5.00 -2.63
N LEU A 68 6.61 -5.54 -2.79
CA LEU A 68 6.94 -6.89 -2.37
C LEU A 68 7.39 -6.83 -0.91
N MET A 69 6.57 -7.38 -0.03
CA MET A 69 6.78 -7.28 1.42
C MET A 69 8.09 -7.94 1.85
N THR A 70 8.74 -7.31 2.82
CA THR A 70 9.90 -7.83 3.55
C THR A 70 9.58 -7.90 5.04
N LYS A 71 10.58 -8.17 5.88
CA LYS A 71 10.42 -8.11 7.34
C LYS A 71 10.26 -6.68 7.85
N GLU A 72 10.74 -5.71 7.08
CA GLU A 72 10.60 -4.30 7.37
C GLU A 72 9.23 -3.81 6.92
N ILE A 73 8.54 -3.06 7.79
CA ILE A 73 7.22 -2.50 7.46
C ILE A 73 7.40 -1.48 6.34
N ASP A 74 6.65 -1.68 5.26
CA ASP A 74 6.65 -0.84 4.06
C ASP A 74 8.03 -0.62 3.38
N GLY A 75 9.09 -1.33 3.85
CA GLY A 75 10.48 -1.18 3.40
C GLY A 75 10.85 -2.06 2.20
N GLY A 76 9.96 -2.86 1.69
CA GLY A 76 10.22 -3.75 0.56
C GLY A 76 10.33 -3.03 -0.79
N PRO A 77 10.83 -3.71 -1.84
CA PRO A 77 10.89 -3.14 -3.19
C PRO A 77 9.53 -2.70 -3.70
N VAL A 78 9.46 -1.50 -4.25
CA VAL A 78 8.27 -0.95 -4.92
C VAL A 78 8.20 -1.53 -6.34
N VAL A 79 7.02 -2.00 -6.73
CA VAL A 79 6.76 -2.58 -8.06
C VAL A 79 5.71 -1.80 -8.86
N GLY A 80 5.15 -0.75 -8.28
CA GLY A 80 4.24 0.16 -8.93
C GLY A 80 3.79 1.27 -7.99
N VAL A 81 3.60 2.47 -8.53
CA VAL A 81 3.07 3.63 -7.79
C VAL A 81 2.06 4.35 -8.67
N ARG A 82 0.94 4.74 -8.08
CA ARG A 82 -0.08 5.50 -8.79
C ARG A 82 -0.66 6.63 -7.95
N CYS A 83 -0.78 7.80 -8.56
CA CYS A 83 -1.47 8.96 -8.01
C CYS A 83 -2.94 8.93 -8.42
N PHE A 84 -3.80 9.29 -7.49
CA PHE A 84 -5.25 9.40 -7.68
C PHE A 84 -5.74 10.77 -7.24
N ASP A 85 -6.71 11.31 -7.95
CA ASP A 85 -7.38 12.52 -7.52
C ASP A 85 -8.24 12.23 -6.28
N PRO A 86 -8.30 13.16 -5.31
CA PRO A 86 -9.19 13.00 -4.17
C PRO A 86 -10.65 12.87 -4.58
N PRO A 87 -11.44 11.99 -3.93
CA PRO A 87 -12.85 11.86 -4.25
C PRO A 87 -13.60 13.13 -3.87
N LYS A 88 -14.69 13.42 -4.59
CA LYS A 88 -15.57 14.56 -4.28
C LYS A 88 -16.17 14.45 -2.89
N ASP A 89 -16.60 13.27 -2.50
CA ASP A 89 -17.06 12.97 -1.13
C ASP A 89 -15.94 12.24 -0.35
N ARG A 90 -15.15 13.00 0.39
CA ARG A 90 -14.04 12.47 1.20
C ARG A 90 -14.49 11.65 2.41
N LYS A 91 -15.78 11.67 2.77
CA LYS A 91 -16.33 10.81 3.81
C LYS A 91 -16.34 9.34 3.40
N GLN A 92 -16.26 9.07 2.10
CA GLN A 92 -16.25 7.72 1.53
C GLN A 92 -14.83 7.12 1.41
N ILE A 93 -13.79 7.83 1.87
CA ILE A 93 -12.40 7.37 1.70
C ILE A 93 -12.21 5.95 2.26
N ASP A 94 -12.52 5.71 3.53
CA ASP A 94 -12.25 4.41 4.16
C ASP A 94 -13.05 3.26 3.56
N MET A 95 -14.31 3.50 3.24
CA MET A 95 -15.24 2.42 2.88
C MET A 95 -15.27 2.11 1.39
N ILE A 96 -14.98 3.09 0.55
CA ILE A 96 -15.12 2.96 -0.91
C ILE A 96 -13.81 3.29 -1.61
N TYR A 97 -13.21 4.44 -1.30
CA TYR A 97 -12.13 4.96 -2.11
C TYR A 97 -10.78 4.26 -1.85
N ASP A 98 -10.43 3.98 -0.59
CA ASP A 98 -9.22 3.22 -0.26
C ASP A 98 -9.26 1.80 -0.86
N PRO A 99 -10.32 0.99 -0.70
CA PRO A 99 -10.43 -0.28 -1.42
C PRO A 99 -10.35 -0.14 -2.95
N TYR A 100 -10.95 0.89 -3.52
CA TYR A 100 -10.94 1.13 -4.96
C TYR A 100 -9.54 1.42 -5.49
N ILE A 101 -8.77 2.33 -4.87
CA ILE A 101 -7.42 2.68 -5.35
C ILE A 101 -6.46 1.50 -5.22
N ARG A 102 -6.59 0.71 -4.14
CA ARG A 102 -5.79 -0.50 -3.96
C ARG A 102 -6.11 -1.56 -5.02
N ALA A 103 -7.38 -1.83 -5.26
CA ALA A 103 -7.80 -2.78 -6.28
C ALA A 103 -7.37 -2.32 -7.67
N SER A 104 -7.51 -1.03 -7.98
CA SER A 104 -7.11 -0.47 -9.26
C SER A 104 -5.61 -0.67 -9.53
N LEU A 105 -4.74 -0.29 -8.58
CA LEU A 105 -3.31 -0.48 -8.74
C LEU A 105 -2.92 -1.97 -8.76
N LEU A 106 -3.58 -2.82 -7.96
CA LEU A 106 -3.34 -4.25 -7.99
C LEU A 106 -3.63 -4.84 -9.38
N CYS A 107 -4.73 -4.44 -10.01
CA CYS A 107 -5.07 -4.88 -11.36
C CYS A 107 -4.01 -4.46 -12.37
N ASP A 108 -3.55 -3.19 -12.32
CA ASP A 108 -2.51 -2.68 -13.21
C ASP A 108 -1.22 -3.52 -13.07
N VAL A 109 -0.71 -3.64 -11.85
CA VAL A 109 0.56 -4.35 -11.56
C VAL A 109 0.48 -5.85 -11.90
N MET A 110 -0.68 -6.48 -11.70
CA MET A 110 -0.86 -7.89 -12.06
C MET A 110 -1.05 -8.09 -13.57
N ALA A 111 -1.58 -7.11 -14.28
CA ALA A 111 -1.63 -7.14 -15.74
C ALA A 111 -0.20 -7.07 -16.33
N ASP A 112 0.62 -6.13 -15.84
CA ASP A 112 2.01 -6.00 -16.25
C ASP A 112 2.81 -7.28 -15.92
N TYR A 113 2.60 -7.85 -14.74
CA TYR A 113 3.23 -9.12 -14.37
C TYR A 113 2.80 -10.29 -15.28
N ALA A 114 1.53 -10.33 -15.67
CA ALA A 114 1.03 -11.39 -16.56
C ALA A 114 1.61 -11.28 -17.98
N GLU A 115 1.95 -10.06 -18.42
CA GLU A 115 2.54 -9.80 -19.73
C GLU A 115 4.06 -10.06 -19.72
N ASP A 116 4.78 -9.60 -18.69
CA ASP A 116 6.24 -9.62 -18.63
C ASP A 116 6.82 -10.83 -17.87
N GLY A 117 6.01 -11.54 -17.09
CA GLY A 117 6.43 -12.68 -16.25
C GLY A 117 7.27 -12.28 -15.03
N LYS A 118 7.44 -11.00 -14.76
CA LYS A 118 8.26 -10.45 -13.66
C LYS A 118 7.77 -9.08 -13.24
N PHE A 119 8.14 -8.67 -12.02
CA PHE A 119 7.98 -7.29 -11.59
C PHE A 119 9.24 -6.48 -11.86
N GLU A 120 9.10 -5.29 -12.40
CA GLU A 120 10.14 -4.25 -12.33
C GLU A 120 10.20 -3.73 -10.88
N LYS A 121 11.40 -3.78 -10.27
CA LYS A 121 11.58 -3.53 -8.83
C LYS A 121 12.41 -2.28 -8.61
N GLU A 122 11.85 -1.32 -7.89
CA GLU A 122 12.58 -0.16 -7.39
C GLU A 122 12.92 -0.36 -5.91
N ILE A 123 14.21 -0.40 -5.60
CA ILE A 123 14.68 -0.53 -4.22
C ILE A 123 14.55 0.83 -3.54
N GLN A 124 13.89 0.87 -2.41
CA GLN A 124 13.77 2.10 -1.62
C GLN A 124 15.14 2.49 -1.05
N SER A 125 15.65 3.65 -1.43
CA SER A 125 16.99 4.12 -1.09
C SER A 125 17.12 4.73 0.31
N GLN A 126 16.01 4.96 0.98
CA GLN A 126 15.96 5.55 2.32
C GLN A 126 15.65 4.48 3.36
N ASN A 127 16.40 4.47 4.46
CA ASN A 127 15.96 3.80 5.66
C ASN A 127 14.69 4.50 6.12
N ILE A 128 13.58 3.79 6.13
CA ILE A 128 12.31 4.29 6.63
C ILE A 128 12.42 4.31 8.16
N GLU A 129 12.97 5.40 8.72
CA GLU A 129 13.12 5.56 10.16
C GLU A 129 11.82 6.03 10.82
N ASP A 130 11.04 6.85 10.11
CA ASP A 130 9.80 7.44 10.61
C ASP A 130 8.59 6.89 9.87
N HIS A 131 7.72 6.19 10.61
CA HIS A 131 6.45 5.70 10.11
C HIS A 131 5.30 6.58 10.58
N TYR A 132 4.34 6.83 9.71
CA TYR A 132 3.10 7.49 10.10
C TYR A 132 2.25 6.56 10.97
N PHE A 133 1.84 7.05 12.13
CA PHE A 133 0.90 6.35 13.01
C PHE A 133 -0.54 6.51 12.54
N ILE A 134 -1.46 5.76 13.15
CA ILE A 134 -2.90 5.96 12.94
C ILE A 134 -3.23 7.43 13.18
N ILE A 135 -3.82 8.07 12.18
CA ILE A 135 -4.09 9.51 12.23
C ILE A 135 -5.03 9.89 13.36
N HIS A 136 -4.70 10.96 14.06
CA HIS A 136 -5.58 11.51 15.10
C HIS A 136 -6.93 11.91 14.51
N PRO A 137 -8.08 11.61 15.16
CA PRO A 137 -9.43 11.89 14.64
C PRO A 137 -9.64 13.33 14.18
N VAL A 138 -9.07 14.32 14.87
CA VAL A 138 -9.16 15.75 14.48
C VAL A 138 -8.45 16.01 13.14
N LEU A 139 -7.25 15.45 12.95
CA LEU A 139 -6.52 15.60 11.69
C LEU A 139 -7.23 14.87 10.55
N LYS A 140 -7.77 13.68 10.82
CA LYS A 140 -8.60 12.95 9.85
C LYS A 140 -9.81 13.80 9.44
N HIS A 141 -10.48 14.40 10.39
CA HIS A 141 -11.63 15.28 10.13
C HIS A 141 -11.23 16.50 9.30
N ALA A 142 -10.08 17.12 9.62
CA ALA A 142 -9.51 18.21 8.84
C ALA A 142 -9.22 17.78 7.40
N ALA A 143 -8.64 16.59 7.18
CA ALA A 143 -8.37 16.04 5.85
C ALA A 143 -9.67 15.83 5.04
N ILE A 144 -10.71 15.34 5.69
CA ILE A 144 -12.03 15.15 5.06
C ILE A 144 -12.67 16.48 4.66
N LEU A 145 -12.57 17.49 5.51
CA LEU A 145 -13.15 18.81 5.26
C LEU A 145 -12.29 19.70 4.39
N SER A 146 -10.99 19.44 4.26
CA SER A 146 -10.11 20.22 3.40
C SER A 146 -10.58 20.08 1.95
N GLN A 147 -11.23 21.11 1.44
CA GLN A 147 -11.33 21.28 -0.01
C GLN A 147 -10.00 21.87 -0.44
N GLY A 148 -9.29 21.22 -1.37
CA GLY A 148 -7.97 21.66 -1.78
C GLY A 148 -7.95 23.16 -1.99
N ILE A 149 -7.02 23.85 -1.34
CA ILE A 149 -6.80 25.27 -1.59
C ILE A 149 -6.39 25.36 -3.06
N GLN A 150 -7.32 25.76 -3.91
CA GLN A 150 -6.99 26.14 -5.28
C GLN A 150 -6.04 27.34 -5.16
N LYS A 151 -4.76 27.11 -5.43
CA LYS A 151 -3.79 28.19 -5.65
C LYS A 151 -3.97 28.77 -7.03
#